data_0b1a4d8b07004158f59f3650e029e5be
#
_entry.id   0b1a4d8b07004158f59f3650e029e5be
#
_cell.length_a   1.000
_cell.length_b   1.000
_cell.length_c   1.000
_cell.angle_alpha   90.00
_cell.angle_beta   90.00
_cell.angle_gamma   90.00
#
_symmetry.space_group_name_H-M   'P 1'
#
loop_
_entity.id
_entity.type
_entity.pdbx_description
1 polymer ?
#
loop_
_entity_poly.entity_id
_entity_poly.type
_entity_poly.pdbx_seq_one_letter_code
_entity_poly.pdbx_strand_id
1 'polypeptide(L)'
;MDSNFSGTPSERRISLRAPVSIEADLRPAGRTAFKVLVRDLSRTGCRAETLSKTHIGDRVWITLPGFAPVEGDIVWVNRAGFAVHWHAPLHTSVFDHIRERFPDMFR
;
A
#
# COMPACT_ATOMS: atom_id res chain seq x y z
N MET A 1 -20.36 -18.77 6.18
CA MET A 1 -19.85 -18.34 6.44
C MET A 1 -19.30 -18.01 6.65
N ASP A 2 -19.26 -17.89 6.12
CA ASP A 2 -18.56 -17.36 6.33
C ASP A 2 -17.94 -17.38 6.03
N SER A 3 -18.28 -17.64 5.46
CA SER A 3 -17.70 -17.40 5.33
C SER A 3 -17.24 -17.07 4.97
N ASN A 4 -17.61 -17.00 4.49
CA ASN A 4 -17.15 -16.46 4.44
C ASN A 4 -16.66 -16.25 4.23
N PHE A 5 -16.92 -16.37 3.76
CA PHE A 5 -16.34 -15.98 3.95
C PHE A 5 -15.85 -16.14 3.81
N SER A 6 -16.16 -16.40 3.23
CA SER A 6 -15.55 -16.41 3.30
C SER A 6 -14.96 -16.27 3.34
N GLY A 7 -15.59 -16.07 2.80
CA GLY A 7 -14.43 -15.56 2.56
C GLY A 7 -13.94 -15.88 3.21
N THR A 8 -13.75 -16.01 2.65
CA THR A 8 -13.18 -16.58 3.74
C THR A 8 -12.60 -15.59 4.68
N PRO A 9 -12.78 -15.77 5.95
CA PRO A 9 -12.00 -15.03 6.92
C PRO A 9 -10.51 -15.22 6.75
N SER A 10 -10.10 -16.31 6.14
CA SER A 10 -8.67 -16.57 5.93
C SER A 10 -8.05 -15.60 4.97
N GLU A 11 -8.82 -15.03 4.05
CA GLU A 11 -8.27 -14.02 3.16
C GLU A 11 -7.83 -12.79 3.92
N ARG A 12 -8.60 -12.40 4.91
CA ARG A 12 -8.22 -11.25 5.72
C ARG A 12 -6.96 -11.53 6.52
N ARG A 13 -6.80 -12.77 6.99
CA ARG A 13 -5.58 -13.12 7.71
C ARG A 13 -4.37 -13.13 6.81
N ILE A 14 -4.55 -13.60 5.57
CA ILE A 14 -3.47 -13.60 4.59
C ILE A 14 -3.07 -12.18 4.25
N SER A 15 -4.05 -11.27 4.20
CA SER A 15 -3.81 -9.88 3.87
C SER A 15 -3.60 -9.04 5.13
N LEU A 16 -2.91 -9.58 6.10
CA LEU A 16 -2.62 -8.88 7.34
C LEU A 16 -2.03 -7.51 7.05
N ARG A 17 -2.57 -6.49 7.71
CA ARG A 17 -2.13 -5.11 7.56
C ARG A 17 -1.23 -4.74 8.72
N ALA A 18 -0.14 -4.07 8.39
CA ALA A 18 0.79 -3.55 9.38
C ALA A 18 0.76 -2.03 9.35
N PRO A 19 0.55 -1.37 10.49
CA PRO A 19 0.67 0.09 10.54
C PRO A 19 2.14 0.46 10.36
N VAL A 20 2.37 1.46 9.51
CA VAL A 20 3.71 1.95 9.21
C VAL A 20 3.63 3.46 9.07
N SER A 21 4.79 4.09 8.95
CA SER A 21 4.88 5.53 8.66
C SER A 21 6.06 5.71 7.74
N ILE A 22 5.80 5.70 6.42
CA ILE A 22 6.87 5.68 5.43
C ILE A 22 6.65 6.78 4.41
N GLU A 23 7.58 7.74 4.35
CA GLU A 23 7.61 8.66 3.22
C GLU A 23 8.09 7.92 1.99
N ALA A 24 7.34 8.01 0.92
CA ALA A 24 7.63 7.28 -0.30
C ALA A 24 7.36 8.17 -1.50
N ASP A 25 7.84 7.74 -2.66
CA ASP A 25 7.54 8.40 -3.92
C ASP A 25 6.49 7.57 -4.66
N LEU A 26 5.49 8.25 -5.17
CA LEU A 26 4.48 7.63 -6.01
C LEU A 26 4.53 8.26 -7.39
N ARG A 27 4.66 7.44 -8.43
CA ARG A 27 4.66 7.94 -9.81
C ARG A 27 3.49 7.31 -10.56
N PRO A 28 2.49 8.13 -10.93
CA PRO A 28 1.43 7.63 -11.83
C PRO A 28 2.00 7.40 -13.22
N ALA A 29 1.40 6.48 -13.96
CA ALA A 29 1.83 6.20 -15.33
C ALA A 29 1.76 7.48 -16.16
N GLY A 30 2.87 7.79 -16.83
CA GLY A 30 2.93 8.96 -17.70
C GLY A 30 3.03 10.29 -17.00
N ARG A 31 3.25 10.30 -15.68
CA ARG A 31 3.30 11.55 -14.90
C ARG A 31 4.51 11.59 -14.00
N THR A 32 4.72 12.77 -13.41
CA THR A 32 5.82 13.01 -12.48
C THR A 32 5.50 12.43 -11.12
N ALA A 33 6.52 11.91 -10.45
CA ALA A 33 6.39 11.38 -9.10
C ALA A 33 6.14 12.49 -8.10
N PHE A 34 5.43 12.14 -7.02
CA PHE A 34 5.22 13.04 -5.89
C PHE A 34 5.28 12.25 -4.58
N LYS A 35 5.40 12.98 -3.47
CA LYS A 35 5.55 12.36 -2.16
C LYS A 35 4.21 11.90 -1.60
N VAL A 36 4.25 10.73 -0.96
CA VAL A 36 3.12 10.19 -0.23
C VAL A 36 3.60 9.68 1.12
N LEU A 37 2.67 9.55 2.06
CA LEU A 37 2.95 8.95 3.35
C LEU A 37 2.17 7.64 3.46
N VAL A 38 2.88 6.52 3.42
CA VAL A 38 2.26 5.20 3.55
C VAL A 38 1.95 4.95 5.01
N ARG A 39 0.68 4.65 5.32
CA ARG A 39 0.20 4.48 6.69
C ARG A 39 -0.12 3.04 7.04
N ASP A 40 -0.52 2.24 6.08
CA ASP A 40 -0.79 0.83 6.26
C ASP A 40 -0.20 0.05 5.10
N LEU A 41 0.35 -1.09 5.40
CA LEU A 41 0.95 -1.96 4.40
C LEU A 41 0.44 -3.37 4.58
N SER A 42 0.16 -4.04 3.45
CA SER A 42 -0.11 -5.47 3.43
C SER A 42 0.64 -6.07 2.24
N ARG A 43 0.64 -7.39 2.16
CA ARG A 43 1.24 -8.04 0.99
C ARG A 43 0.51 -7.73 -0.29
N THR A 44 -0.77 -7.35 -0.22
CA THR A 44 -1.59 -7.11 -1.41
C THR A 44 -1.78 -5.64 -1.74
N GLY A 45 -1.38 -4.72 -0.87
CA GLY A 45 -1.56 -3.30 -1.15
C GLY A 45 -1.13 -2.41 -0.01
N CYS A 46 -1.49 -1.14 -0.11
CA CYS A 46 -1.19 -0.18 0.94
C CYS A 46 -2.25 0.91 0.97
N ARG A 47 -2.30 1.63 2.10
CA ARG A 47 -3.06 2.85 2.24
C ARG A 47 -2.10 3.99 2.51
N ALA A 48 -2.31 5.11 1.85
CA ALA A 48 -1.39 6.23 1.94
C ALA A 48 -2.13 7.56 1.89
N GLU A 49 -1.42 8.62 2.25
CA GLU A 49 -1.92 9.99 2.26
C GLU A 49 -1.02 10.87 1.41
N THR A 50 -1.60 11.88 0.79
CA THR A 50 -0.85 12.83 -0.01
C THR A 50 -1.64 14.13 -0.15
N LEU A 51 -0.92 15.21 -0.41
CA LEU A 51 -1.53 16.49 -0.76
C LEU A 51 -1.81 16.59 -2.26
N SER A 52 -1.26 15.69 -3.05
CA SER A 52 -1.46 15.69 -4.49
C SER A 52 -2.75 14.97 -4.85
N LYS A 53 -3.29 15.29 -6.03
CA LYS A 53 -4.49 14.62 -6.49
C LYS A 53 -4.18 13.19 -6.94
N THR A 54 -5.08 12.29 -6.57
CA THR A 54 -5.00 10.88 -6.98
C THR A 54 -6.33 10.49 -7.59
N HIS A 55 -6.31 9.50 -8.49
CA HIS A 55 -7.52 9.10 -9.22
C HIS A 55 -7.65 7.59 -9.20
N ILE A 56 -8.87 7.12 -8.93
CA ILE A 56 -9.17 5.68 -8.98
C ILE A 56 -8.86 5.18 -10.38
N GLY A 57 -8.21 4.01 -10.44
CA GLY A 57 -7.85 3.37 -11.69
C GLY A 57 -6.47 3.72 -12.20
N ASP A 58 -5.80 4.71 -11.63
CA ASP A 58 -4.45 5.05 -12.05
C ASP A 58 -3.49 3.92 -11.74
N ARG A 59 -2.67 3.56 -12.73
CA ARG A 59 -1.52 2.68 -12.49
C ARG A 59 -0.41 3.52 -11.89
N VAL A 60 0.19 3.02 -10.83
CA VAL A 60 1.21 3.75 -10.09
C VAL A 60 2.37 2.84 -9.73
N TRP A 61 3.52 3.46 -9.48
CA TRP A 61 4.68 2.79 -8.89
C TRP A 61 5.00 3.52 -7.60
N ILE A 62 5.08 2.77 -6.50
CA ILE A 62 5.46 3.32 -5.20
C ILE A 62 6.85 2.83 -4.87
N THR A 63 7.74 3.76 -4.55
CA THR A 63 9.12 3.46 -4.20
C THR A 63 9.34 3.80 -2.74
N LEU A 64 9.52 2.76 -1.92
CA LEU A 64 9.89 2.92 -0.51
C LEU A 64 11.40 3.05 -0.42
N PRO A 65 11.91 3.82 0.58
CA PRO A 65 13.36 3.97 0.69
C PRO A 65 14.06 2.63 0.85
N GLY A 66 15.02 2.35 -0.03
CA GLY A 66 15.79 1.12 0.02
C GLY A 66 15.17 -0.08 -0.67
N PHE A 67 14.03 0.11 -1.34
CA PHE A 67 13.33 -0.99 -2.03
C PHE A 67 13.09 -0.64 -3.47
N ALA A 68 12.89 -1.66 -4.30
CA ALA A 68 12.53 -1.46 -5.69
C ALA A 68 11.09 -0.95 -5.79
N PRO A 69 10.77 -0.20 -6.87
CA PRO A 69 9.40 0.28 -7.05
C PRO A 69 8.40 -0.87 -7.11
N VAL A 70 7.23 -0.67 -6.52
CA VAL A 70 6.16 -1.67 -6.52
C VAL A 70 5.00 -1.13 -7.34
N GLU A 71 4.56 -1.91 -8.32
CA GLU A 71 3.50 -1.51 -9.24
C GLU A 71 2.13 -1.91 -8.71
N GLY A 72 1.15 -1.02 -8.88
CA GLY A 72 -0.20 -1.30 -8.49
C GLY A 72 -1.18 -0.32 -9.10
N ASP A 73 -2.45 -0.44 -8.70
CA ASP A 73 -3.51 0.45 -9.15
C ASP A 73 -4.18 1.11 -7.96
N ILE A 74 -4.56 2.37 -8.12
CA ILE A 74 -5.34 3.08 -7.10
C ILE A 74 -6.75 2.54 -7.16
N VAL A 75 -7.23 1.97 -6.04
CA VAL A 75 -8.52 1.30 -5.99
C VAL A 75 -9.58 2.10 -5.25
N TRP A 76 -9.20 3.05 -4.40
CA TRP A 76 -10.14 4.02 -3.85
C TRP A 76 -9.41 5.29 -3.42
N VAL A 77 -10.18 6.39 -3.35
CA VAL A 77 -9.68 7.71 -2.94
C VAL A 77 -10.76 8.33 -2.07
N ASN A 78 -10.35 8.95 -0.96
CA ASN A 78 -11.24 9.75 -0.14
C ASN A 78 -10.45 10.85 0.56
N ARG A 79 -11.09 11.58 1.49
CA ARG A 79 -10.42 12.69 2.17
C ARG A 79 -9.23 12.25 3.02
N ALA A 80 -9.27 11.01 3.53
CA ALA A 80 -8.20 10.52 4.38
C ALA A 80 -7.00 10.02 3.58
N GLY A 81 -7.14 9.85 2.25
CA GLY A 81 -6.05 9.37 1.44
C GLY A 81 -6.53 8.46 0.32
N PHE A 82 -5.73 7.47 0.02
CA PHE A 82 -6.02 6.56 -1.07
C PHE A 82 -5.46 5.18 -0.75
N ALA A 83 -5.90 4.18 -1.51
CA ALA A 83 -5.38 2.82 -1.38
C ALA A 83 -4.92 2.31 -2.73
N VAL A 84 -3.86 1.52 -2.68
CA VAL A 84 -3.26 0.89 -3.85
C VAL A 84 -3.33 -0.62 -3.66
N HIS A 85 -3.74 -1.31 -4.72
CA HIS A 85 -3.69 -2.77 -4.79
C HIS A 85 -2.51 -3.13 -5.69
N TRP A 86 -1.57 -3.91 -5.15
CA TRP A 86 -0.38 -4.31 -5.91
C TRP A 86 -0.78 -5.24 -7.05
N HIS A 87 -0.08 -5.15 -8.19
CA HIS A 87 -0.31 -6.07 -9.30
C HIS A 87 0.10 -7.50 -8.96
N ALA A 88 1.10 -7.65 -8.08
CA ALA A 88 1.49 -8.95 -7.56
C ALA A 88 1.76 -8.81 -6.07
N PRO A 89 1.37 -9.81 -5.24
CA PRO A 89 1.61 -9.70 -3.81
C PRO A 89 3.09 -9.56 -3.49
N LEU A 90 3.40 -8.79 -2.46
CA LEU A 90 4.77 -8.71 -1.95
C LEU A 90 5.17 -10.07 -1.39
N HIS A 91 6.42 -10.46 -1.64
CA HIS A 91 6.96 -11.64 -0.99
C HIS A 91 6.92 -11.44 0.53
N THR A 92 6.67 -12.51 1.27
CA THR A 92 6.56 -12.43 2.73
C THR A 92 7.79 -11.82 3.36
N SER A 93 8.99 -12.19 2.89
CA SER A 93 10.22 -11.66 3.46
C SER A 93 10.37 -10.16 3.19
N VAL A 94 9.90 -9.69 2.04
CA VAL A 94 9.94 -8.26 1.73
C VAL A 94 8.98 -7.50 2.64
N PHE A 95 7.76 -8.01 2.80
CA PHE A 95 6.78 -7.41 3.68
C PHE A 95 7.29 -7.33 5.11
N ASP A 96 7.85 -8.43 5.62
CA ASP A 96 8.39 -8.46 6.99
C ASP A 96 9.53 -7.47 7.15
N HIS A 97 10.41 -7.37 6.17
CA HIS A 97 11.54 -6.45 6.22
C HIS A 97 11.07 -5.00 6.27
N ILE A 98 10.07 -4.66 5.45
CA ILE A 98 9.54 -3.30 5.41
C ILE A 98 8.90 -2.94 6.75
N ARG A 99 8.05 -3.80 7.29
CA ARG A 99 7.34 -3.45 8.52
C ARG A 99 8.27 -3.39 9.72
N GLU A 100 9.36 -4.15 9.73
CA GLU A 100 10.36 -4.07 10.79
C GLU A 100 11.17 -2.79 10.70
N ARG A 101 11.46 -2.36 9.48
CA ARG A 101 12.29 -1.18 9.26
C ARG A 101 11.51 0.12 9.46
N PHE A 102 10.21 0.12 9.20
CA PHE A 102 9.41 1.34 9.22
C PHE A 102 8.16 1.19 10.08
N PRO A 103 8.31 0.91 11.39
CA PRO A 103 7.13 0.81 12.24
C PRO A 103 6.47 2.18 12.40
N ASP A 104 5.18 2.16 12.75
CA ASP A 104 4.46 3.40 13.03
C ASP A 104 4.88 3.91 14.40
N MET A 105 5.66 4.97 14.42
CA MET A 105 6.21 5.53 15.64
C MET A 105 5.23 6.44 16.38
N PHE A 106 4.05 6.67 15.80
CA PHE A 106 3.10 7.64 16.35
C PHE A 106 1.85 6.99 16.92
N ARG A 107 1.92 5.71 17.17
CA ARG A 107 0.77 5.00 17.71
C ARG A 107 0.67 5.18 19.21
#